data_52c147275e322b7d6275571406e31e2d
#
_entry.id   52c147275e322b7d6275571406e31e2d
#
_cell.length_a   1.000
_cell.length_b   1.000
_cell.length_c   1.000
_cell.angle_alpha   90.00
_cell.angle_beta   90.00
_cell.angle_gamma   90.00
#
_symmetry.space_group_name_H-M   'P 1'
#
loop_
_entity.id
_entity.type
_entity.pdbx_description
1 polymer ?
#
loop_
_entity_poly.entity_id
_entity_poly.type
_entity_poly.pdbx_seq_one_letter_code
_entity_poly.pdbx_strand_id
1 'polypeptide(L)'
;MTYRLTLNALFVVLLLLTGSVLAADATSGSTTVSSGTTSLGYVGDEQVTISRLSSGRFLYPKSAQRRSIEGEVTIEFNVGIDGKVSSAFIVEANPPGRFDSSALRYVNSFVYEPYRLNGTPVEVERISVRIPFRLR
;
A
#
# COMPACT_ATOMS: atom_id res chain seq x y z
N MET A 1 -15.00 25.12 63.11
CA MET A 1 -15.20 24.89 61.71
C MET A 1 -14.27 23.85 61.24
N THR A 2 -14.83 22.76 61.04
CA THR A 2 -14.07 21.63 60.67
C THR A 2 -14.25 21.34 59.24
N TYR A 3 -13.21 21.17 58.61
CA TYR A 3 -13.26 20.75 57.29
C TYR A 3 -12.79 19.41 57.10
N ARG A 4 -13.58 18.81 56.54
CA ARG A 4 -13.36 17.46 56.16
C ARG A 4 -12.97 17.41 54.79
N LEU A 5 -11.81 17.42 54.61
CA LEU A 5 -11.21 17.20 53.35
C LEU A 5 -10.46 15.96 53.29
N THR A 6 -11.17 15.01 53.51
CA THR A 6 -10.56 13.75 53.42
C THR A 6 -11.48 12.89 52.67
N LEU A 7 -11.23 12.55 51.53
CA LEU A 7 -11.73 11.29 51.03
C LEU A 7 -11.51 11.07 49.56
N ASN A 8 -10.87 12.00 48.91
CA ASN A 8 -10.73 11.82 47.48
C ASN A 8 -9.40 11.31 47.04
N ALA A 9 -8.53 11.07 47.99
CA ALA A 9 -7.22 10.56 47.64
C ALA A 9 -7.17 9.05 47.40
N LEU A 10 -8.23 8.37 47.75
CA LEU A 10 -8.19 6.90 47.72
C LEU A 10 -8.73 6.31 46.42
N PHE A 11 -9.27 7.12 45.55
CA PHE A 11 -9.89 6.60 44.37
C PHE A 11 -9.03 6.61 43.12
N VAL A 12 -7.89 7.20 43.25
CA VAL A 12 -7.00 7.37 42.10
C VAL A 12 -6.06 6.17 41.91
N VAL A 13 -5.92 5.37 42.91
CA VAL A 13 -4.93 4.29 42.87
C VAL A 13 -5.42 3.03 42.17
N LEU A 14 -6.67 2.88 42.01
CA LEU A 14 -7.20 1.64 41.45
C LEU A 14 -7.29 1.62 39.93
N LEU A 15 -7.00 2.69 39.29
CA LEU A 15 -7.10 2.76 37.82
C LEU A 15 -5.83 2.46 37.09
N LEU A 16 -4.78 2.15 37.82
CA LEU A 16 -3.47 1.98 37.23
C LEU A 16 -3.09 0.56 36.86
N LEU A 17 -3.99 -0.34 37.02
CA LEU A 17 -3.66 -1.74 36.85
C LEU A 17 -4.13 -2.36 35.54
N THR A 18 -4.71 -1.59 34.70
CA THR A 18 -5.11 -2.11 33.39
C THR A 18 -4.40 -1.43 32.26
N GLY A 19 -3.27 -0.93 32.53
CA GLY A 19 -2.39 -0.46 31.50
C GLY A 19 -1.73 -1.59 30.76
N SER A 20 -2.48 -2.39 30.11
CA SER A 20 -1.98 -3.07 28.95
C SER A 20 -1.80 -2.02 27.90
N VAL A 21 -0.72 -1.34 27.98
CA VAL A 21 -0.27 -0.61 26.83
C VAL A 21 0.15 -1.65 25.83
N LEU A 22 -0.72 -1.99 25.00
CA LEU A 22 -0.30 -2.37 23.69
C LEU A 22 0.47 -1.20 23.15
N ALA A 23 1.73 -1.31 23.20
CA ALA A 23 2.54 -0.46 22.38
C ALA A 23 2.08 -0.70 20.98
N ALA A 24 1.27 0.19 20.49
CA ALA A 24 1.11 0.30 19.07
C ALA A 24 2.50 0.60 18.56
N ASP A 25 3.11 -0.41 18.06
CA ASP A 25 4.31 -0.27 17.30
C ASP A 25 3.98 0.70 16.18
N ALA A 26 4.40 1.91 16.36
CA ALA A 26 4.45 2.86 15.29
C ALA A 26 5.56 2.39 14.36
N THR A 27 5.29 1.33 13.69
CA THR A 27 6.13 0.89 12.61
C THR A 27 6.06 1.93 11.54
N SER A 28 7.02 2.74 11.60
CA SER A 28 7.63 3.42 10.49
C SER A 28 7.31 2.73 9.18
N GLY A 29 6.64 3.45 8.29
CA GLY A 29 6.48 3.21 6.89
C GLY A 29 7.12 1.97 6.27
N SER A 30 6.63 0.83 6.61
CA SER A 30 6.83 -0.36 5.82
C SER A 30 5.93 -0.20 4.61
N THR A 31 6.52 0.10 3.49
CA THR A 31 5.88 -0.08 2.21
C THR A 31 5.53 -1.55 2.12
N THR A 32 4.33 -1.87 2.49
CA THR A 32 3.82 -3.22 2.40
C THR A 32 3.65 -3.52 0.93
N VAL A 33 4.63 -4.18 0.37
CA VAL A 33 4.53 -4.73 -0.97
C VAL A 33 3.46 -5.79 -0.91
N SER A 34 2.28 -5.42 -1.34
CA SER A 34 1.17 -6.33 -1.43
C SER A 34 1.47 -7.38 -2.50
N SER A 35 1.77 -8.57 -2.06
CA SER A 35 1.91 -9.75 -2.91
C SER A 35 0.55 -10.31 -3.32
N GLY A 36 -0.52 -9.66 -2.95
CA GLY A 36 -1.89 -10.08 -3.14
C GLY A 36 -2.66 -9.27 -4.18
N THR A 37 -3.96 -9.48 -4.18
CA THR A 37 -4.91 -8.73 -5.00
C THR A 37 -5.26 -7.37 -4.41
N THR A 38 -4.84 -7.09 -3.19
CA THR A 38 -5.09 -5.82 -2.50
C THR A 38 -3.87 -4.91 -2.55
N SER A 39 -4.11 -3.63 -2.63
CA SER A 39 -3.08 -2.57 -2.62
C SER A 39 -3.51 -1.44 -1.70
N LEU A 40 -2.52 -0.77 -1.12
CA LEU A 40 -2.74 0.44 -0.35
C LEU A 40 -2.56 1.66 -1.23
N GLY A 41 -3.39 2.65 -1.03
CA GLY A 41 -3.32 3.95 -1.69
C GLY A 41 -3.87 5.03 -0.79
N TYR A 42 -4.10 6.21 -1.33
CA TYR A 42 -4.58 7.35 -0.56
C TYR A 42 -5.74 8.05 -1.25
N VAL A 43 -6.68 8.53 -0.45
CA VAL A 43 -7.70 9.48 -0.87
C VAL A 43 -7.50 10.73 -0.03
N GLY A 44 -6.93 11.78 -0.63
CA GLY A 44 -6.39 12.90 0.13
C GLY A 44 -5.26 12.44 1.06
N ASP A 45 -5.43 12.61 2.36
CA ASP A 45 -4.46 12.20 3.37
C ASP A 45 -4.81 10.87 4.05
N GLU A 46 -5.94 10.29 3.71
CA GLU A 46 -6.40 9.03 4.30
C GLU A 46 -5.90 7.84 3.50
N GLN A 47 -5.28 6.89 4.20
CA GLN A 47 -4.83 5.63 3.61
C GLN A 47 -6.03 4.69 3.45
N VAL A 48 -6.17 4.14 2.25
CA VAL A 48 -7.25 3.24 1.90
C VAL A 48 -6.71 1.95 1.27
N THR A 49 -7.50 0.90 1.34
CA THR A 49 -7.20 -0.38 0.71
C THR A 49 -8.10 -0.59 -0.48
N ILE A 50 -7.52 -0.97 -1.61
CA ILE A 50 -8.25 -1.29 -2.83
C ILE A 50 -7.95 -2.70 -3.32
N SER A 51 -8.91 -3.30 -4.00
CA SER A 51 -8.80 -4.66 -4.53
C SER A 51 -8.62 -4.65 -6.04
N ARG A 52 -7.61 -5.38 -6.50
CA ARG A 52 -7.41 -5.59 -7.93
C ARG A 52 -8.31 -6.73 -8.42
N LEU A 53 -9.13 -6.45 -9.40
CA LEU A 53 -10.05 -7.41 -10.01
C LEU A 53 -9.38 -8.26 -11.08
N SER A 54 -8.51 -7.63 -11.87
CA SER A 54 -7.82 -8.33 -12.93
C SER A 54 -6.48 -7.69 -13.29
N SER A 55 -5.64 -8.44 -13.97
CA SER A 55 -4.41 -7.98 -14.57
C SER A 55 -4.24 -8.63 -15.94
N GLY A 56 -3.57 -7.94 -16.85
CA GLY A 56 -3.21 -8.49 -18.12
C GLY A 56 -2.08 -9.50 -18.02
N ARG A 57 -1.56 -9.89 -19.19
CA ARG A 57 -0.49 -10.87 -19.26
C ARG A 57 0.84 -10.26 -18.82
N PHE A 58 1.48 -10.93 -17.87
CA PHE A 58 2.86 -10.63 -17.50
C PHE A 58 3.82 -11.12 -18.59
N LEU A 59 4.65 -10.23 -19.09
CA LEU A 59 5.61 -10.55 -20.16
C LEU A 59 7.04 -10.32 -19.67
N TYR A 60 7.81 -11.39 -19.64
CA TYR A 60 9.25 -11.30 -19.38
C TYR A 60 9.98 -10.85 -20.66
N PRO A 61 10.87 -9.85 -20.60
CA PRO A 61 11.65 -9.45 -21.78
C PRO A 61 12.53 -10.58 -22.30
N LYS A 62 12.38 -10.93 -23.57
CA LYS A 62 13.13 -12.04 -24.18
C LYS A 62 14.66 -11.86 -24.09
N SER A 63 15.14 -10.63 -24.19
CA SER A 63 16.56 -10.32 -24.07
C SER A 63 17.10 -10.60 -22.67
N ALA A 64 16.32 -10.30 -21.63
CA ALA A 64 16.67 -10.59 -20.25
C ALA A 64 16.60 -12.11 -19.98
N GLN A 65 15.56 -12.76 -20.48
CA GLN A 65 15.37 -14.20 -20.33
C GLN A 65 16.54 -14.99 -20.93
N ARG A 66 16.97 -14.66 -22.15
CA ARG A 66 18.10 -15.33 -22.81
C ARG A 66 19.44 -15.16 -22.10
N ARG A 67 19.57 -14.10 -21.30
CA ARG A 67 20.78 -13.79 -20.54
C ARG A 67 20.66 -14.15 -19.07
N SER A 68 19.58 -14.80 -18.67
CA SER A 68 19.27 -15.15 -17.28
C SER A 68 19.35 -13.95 -16.33
N ILE A 69 18.91 -12.78 -16.79
CA ILE A 69 18.89 -11.56 -15.99
C ILE A 69 17.56 -11.47 -15.26
N GLU A 70 17.61 -11.44 -13.95
CA GLU A 70 16.49 -11.18 -13.06
C GLU A 70 16.49 -9.74 -12.54
N GLY A 71 15.41 -9.32 -11.94
CA GLY A 71 15.31 -7.98 -11.40
C GLY A 71 13.97 -7.67 -10.76
N GLU A 72 13.77 -6.39 -10.48
CA GLU A 72 12.50 -5.89 -9.95
C GLU A 72 12.29 -4.44 -10.36
N VAL A 73 11.04 -4.02 -10.44
CA VAL A 73 10.64 -2.65 -10.74
C VAL A 73 9.54 -2.25 -9.76
N THR A 74 9.71 -1.11 -9.11
CA THR A 74 8.69 -0.48 -8.28
C THR A 74 8.03 0.63 -9.07
N ILE A 75 6.71 0.57 -9.16
CA ILE A 75 5.90 1.53 -9.91
C ILE A 75 4.90 2.17 -8.97
N GLU A 76 4.77 3.48 -9.06
CA GLU A 76 3.72 4.23 -8.41
C GLU A 76 2.69 4.69 -9.45
N PHE A 77 1.42 4.65 -9.10
CA PHE A 77 0.32 5.00 -9.99
C PHE A 77 -0.93 5.40 -9.21
N ASN A 78 -1.90 5.95 -9.92
CA ASN A 78 -3.23 6.22 -9.40
C ASN A 78 -4.25 5.26 -10.01
N VAL A 79 -5.39 5.12 -9.34
CA VAL A 79 -6.55 4.39 -9.86
C VAL A 79 -7.71 5.35 -9.97
N GLY A 80 -8.22 5.52 -11.17
CA GLY A 80 -9.33 6.41 -11.45
C GLY A 80 -10.67 5.90 -10.94
N ILE A 81 -11.69 6.72 -11.08
CA ILE A 81 -13.07 6.41 -10.69
C ILE A 81 -13.66 5.20 -11.43
N ASP A 82 -13.08 4.84 -12.56
CA ASP A 82 -13.44 3.67 -13.37
C ASP A 82 -12.64 2.41 -12.99
N GLY A 83 -11.77 2.48 -12.00
CA GLY A 83 -10.92 1.38 -11.56
C GLY A 83 -9.68 1.15 -12.43
N LYS A 84 -9.42 1.98 -13.42
CA LYS A 84 -8.25 1.85 -14.30
C LYS A 84 -7.05 2.61 -13.76
N VAL A 85 -5.86 2.07 -14.06
CA VAL A 85 -4.59 2.70 -13.71
C VAL A 85 -4.39 3.96 -14.55
N SER A 86 -3.91 4.99 -13.89
CA SER A 86 -3.52 6.27 -14.49
C SER A 86 -2.21 6.75 -13.88
N SER A 87 -1.52 7.65 -14.58
CA SER A 87 -0.31 8.31 -14.08
C SER A 87 0.78 7.37 -13.56
N ALA A 88 0.95 6.20 -14.19
CA ALA A 88 1.95 5.23 -13.78
C ALA A 88 3.36 5.69 -14.12
N PHE A 89 4.26 5.64 -13.13
CA PHE A 89 5.68 5.93 -13.32
C PHE A 89 6.56 5.02 -12.47
N ILE A 90 7.82 4.86 -12.90
CA ILE A 90 8.79 4.03 -12.22
C ILE A 90 9.44 4.84 -11.10
N VAL A 91 9.37 4.30 -9.89
CA VAL A 91 10.06 4.84 -8.71
C VAL A 91 11.46 4.27 -8.60
N GLU A 92 11.59 2.96 -8.84
CA GLU A 92 12.85 2.25 -8.74
C GLU A 92 12.87 1.07 -9.71
N ALA A 93 14.02 0.82 -10.32
CA ALA A 93 14.24 -0.33 -11.19
C ALA A 93 15.64 -0.90 -10.97
N ASN A 94 15.71 -2.21 -10.79
CA ASN A 94 16.97 -2.91 -10.63
C ASN A 94 16.99 -4.22 -11.46
N PRO A 95 17.85 -4.33 -12.48
CA PRO A 95 18.68 -3.29 -13.07
C PRO A 95 17.84 -2.24 -13.83
N PRO A 96 18.29 -1.00 -13.88
CA PRO A 96 17.54 0.07 -14.54
C PRO A 96 17.41 -0.17 -16.05
N GLY A 97 16.27 0.26 -16.61
CA GLY A 97 16.00 0.23 -18.05
C GLY A 97 15.74 -1.16 -18.65
N ARG A 98 15.94 -2.23 -17.88
CA ARG A 98 15.87 -3.60 -18.42
C ARG A 98 14.44 -4.14 -18.47
N PHE A 99 13.67 -3.82 -17.45
CA PHE A 99 12.32 -4.35 -17.23
C PHE A 99 11.23 -3.28 -17.29
N ASP A 100 11.61 -2.04 -17.38
CA ASP A 100 10.76 -0.84 -17.25
C ASP A 100 9.51 -0.92 -18.14
N SER A 101 9.70 -1.15 -19.42
CA SER A 101 8.59 -1.21 -20.38
C SER A 101 7.63 -2.37 -20.12
N SER A 102 8.16 -3.52 -19.70
CA SER A 102 7.36 -4.69 -19.39
C SER A 102 6.56 -4.49 -18.10
N ALA A 103 7.18 -3.89 -17.09
CA ALA A 103 6.54 -3.58 -15.82
C ALA A 103 5.45 -2.52 -15.98
N LEU A 104 5.71 -1.43 -16.69
CA LEU A 104 4.70 -0.40 -16.98
C LEU A 104 3.52 -0.95 -17.76
N ARG A 105 3.79 -1.75 -18.80
CA ARG A 105 2.70 -2.39 -19.58
C ARG A 105 1.85 -3.30 -18.72
N TYR A 106 2.46 -4.05 -17.83
CA TYR A 106 1.76 -4.95 -16.93
C TYR A 106 0.90 -4.17 -15.93
N VAL A 107 1.46 -3.15 -15.25
CA VAL A 107 0.72 -2.33 -14.30
C VAL A 107 -0.43 -1.56 -14.98
N ASN A 108 -0.21 -1.02 -16.18
CA ASN A 108 -1.26 -0.34 -16.94
C ASN A 108 -2.43 -1.26 -17.35
N SER A 109 -2.24 -2.57 -17.28
CA SER A 109 -3.31 -3.54 -17.53
C SER A 109 -4.14 -3.89 -16.31
N PHE A 110 -3.78 -3.38 -15.13
CA PHE A 110 -4.52 -3.66 -13.90
C PHE A 110 -5.88 -2.98 -13.93
N VAL A 111 -6.87 -3.71 -13.44
CA VAL A 111 -8.21 -3.20 -13.20
C VAL A 111 -8.53 -3.43 -11.73
N TYR A 112 -8.90 -2.36 -11.06
CA TYR A 112 -9.29 -2.36 -9.66
C TYR A 112 -10.79 -2.18 -9.50
N GLU A 113 -11.30 -2.62 -8.38
CA GLU A 113 -12.62 -2.24 -7.94
C GLU A 113 -12.64 -0.73 -7.64
N PRO A 114 -13.54 0.05 -8.25
CA PRO A 114 -13.63 1.48 -7.98
C PRO A 114 -13.85 1.76 -6.49
N TYR A 115 -12.97 2.55 -5.90
CA TYR A 115 -13.12 2.92 -4.51
C TYR A 115 -14.24 3.94 -4.34
N ARG A 116 -15.10 3.73 -3.36
CA ARG A 116 -16.22 4.61 -3.09
C ARG A 116 -16.11 5.24 -1.71
N LEU A 117 -16.11 6.54 -1.68
CA LEU A 117 -16.21 7.31 -0.44
C LEU A 117 -17.66 7.80 -0.30
N ASN A 118 -18.34 7.34 0.74
CA ASN A 118 -19.77 7.64 0.95
C ASN A 118 -20.66 7.34 -0.28
N GLY A 119 -20.37 6.24 -0.97
CA GLY A 119 -21.12 5.82 -2.15
C GLY A 119 -20.67 6.45 -3.47
N THR A 120 -19.82 7.47 -3.45
CA THR A 120 -19.33 8.15 -4.65
C THR A 120 -17.97 7.61 -5.05
N PRO A 121 -17.75 7.20 -6.31
CA PRO A 121 -16.44 6.79 -6.78
C PRO A 121 -15.43 7.92 -6.71
N VAL A 122 -14.26 7.64 -6.16
CA VAL A 122 -13.17 8.61 -6.05
C VAL A 122 -11.87 8.02 -6.55
N GLU A 123 -10.98 8.87 -7.01
CA GLU A 123 -9.63 8.45 -7.39
C GLU A 123 -8.82 8.06 -6.16
N VAL A 124 -8.03 7.00 -6.29
CA VAL A 124 -7.06 6.57 -5.28
C VAL A 124 -5.67 6.85 -5.81
N GLU A 125 -4.89 7.56 -5.05
CA GLU A 125 -3.57 8.02 -5.44
C GLU A 125 -2.45 7.25 -4.73
N ARG A 126 -1.23 7.42 -5.26
CA ARG A 126 0.02 6.95 -4.62
C ARG A 126 0.00 5.45 -4.29
N ILE A 127 -0.51 4.64 -5.19
CA ILE A 127 -0.45 3.20 -5.06
C ILE A 127 0.91 2.75 -5.53
N SER A 128 1.65 2.04 -4.69
CA SER A 128 2.97 1.53 -5.02
C SER A 128 2.94 0.01 -5.11
N VAL A 129 3.47 -0.54 -6.20
CA VAL A 129 3.60 -1.98 -6.38
C VAL A 129 5.01 -2.33 -6.85
N ARG A 130 5.52 -3.45 -6.36
CA ARG A 130 6.78 -4.03 -6.79
C ARG A 130 6.50 -5.22 -7.71
N ILE A 131 7.11 -5.20 -8.87
CA ILE A 131 6.99 -6.24 -9.90
C ILE A 131 8.32 -7.02 -9.95
N PRO A 132 8.38 -8.24 -9.41
CA PRO A 132 9.56 -9.07 -9.49
C PRO A 132 9.63 -9.78 -10.83
N PHE A 133 10.81 -9.79 -11.43
CA PHE A 133 11.17 -10.58 -12.61
C PHE A 133 12.10 -11.69 -12.19
N ARG A 134 11.57 -12.91 -12.06
CA ARG A 134 12.31 -14.11 -11.67
C ARG A 134 12.18 -15.18 -12.74
N LEU A 135 13.25 -15.93 -12.95
CA LEU A 135 13.26 -17.09 -13.81
C LEU A 135 12.95 -18.34 -12.98
N ARG A 136 12.27 -19.27 -13.59
CA ARG A 136 11.97 -20.59 -12.99
C ARG A 136 12.88 -21.65 -13.59
#